data_f2ee9cc7528a0a56a887a0951a0c8d68
#
_entry.id   f2ee9cc7528a0a56a887a0951a0c8d68
#
_cell.length_a   1.000
_cell.length_b   1.000
_cell.length_c   1.000
_cell.angle_alpha   90.00
_cell.angle_beta   90.00
_cell.angle_gamma   90.00
#
_symmetry.space_group_name_H-M   'P 1'
#
loop_
_entity.id
_entity.type
_entity.pdbx_description
1 polymer ?
#
loop_
_entity_poly.entity_id
_entity_poly.type
_entity_poly.pdbx_seq_one_letter_code
_entity_poly.pdbx_strand_id
1 'polypeptide(L)'
;MRLPERRIASLLAGFLLAAAGLAQAPPPAQAPPRPPRPQPAPGAQREIPGGTIVVAPTTETTTISPARPSPEAAPQPLGYESDLHCFGYLGPADEHFSAQVIGAESVAEQIDYMTSDLLYINGGYDRGLKVGDEFWLVSPQQMVVHPTTGKELGRFYEYRGRAVVESVEPRTASIRVSGACTDVVMGSYLKPFEPIPIPLARKTPPAVAGDPPSGKVRGRIIYTRDGIVAVGADHTIIVDLGYADGIEPGDFLTIYRYAIGREYGIRPVGAYWVNLPPPPGVTIPRTYLGEVAILAVGDRWAIGRVSDSYRLIEVGDEVELK
;
A
#
# COMPACT_ATOMS: atom_id res chain seq x y z
N MET A 1 15.70 5.98 68.78
CA MET A 1 14.63 5.05 68.50
C MET A 1 15.11 4.14 67.32
N ARG A 2 15.48 2.88 67.70
CA ARG A 2 16.20 1.94 66.78
C ARG A 2 15.20 1.15 65.90
N LEU A 3 15.40 1.11 64.63
CA LEU A 3 14.68 0.25 63.68
C LEU A 3 15.31 -1.16 63.65
N PRO A 4 14.52 -2.25 63.59
CA PRO A 4 15.08 -3.60 63.55
C PRO A 4 15.38 -4.04 62.10
N GLU A 5 16.57 -4.62 61.95
CA GLU A 5 17.01 -5.35 60.76
C GLU A 5 16.14 -6.61 60.55
N ARG A 6 15.54 -6.77 59.38
CA ARG A 6 14.96 -8.05 58.96
C ARG A 6 15.93 -8.77 58.03
N ARG A 7 16.45 -9.89 58.53
CA ARG A 7 17.24 -10.86 57.78
C ARG A 7 16.36 -11.55 56.76
N ILE A 8 16.74 -11.49 55.48
CA ILE A 8 16.14 -12.29 54.40
C ILE A 8 16.95 -13.57 54.29
N ALA A 9 16.30 -14.69 54.61
CA ALA A 9 16.86 -16.03 54.44
C ALA A 9 16.74 -16.43 52.97
N SER A 10 17.86 -16.73 52.34
CA SER A 10 17.94 -17.30 50.99
C SER A 10 17.52 -18.77 51.01
N LEU A 11 16.40 -19.08 50.38
CA LEU A 11 15.99 -20.44 50.03
C LEU A 11 16.52 -20.75 48.61
N LEU A 12 17.59 -21.52 48.53
CA LEU A 12 18.09 -22.17 47.35
C LEU A 12 17.15 -23.36 47.05
N ALA A 13 16.23 -23.21 46.11
CA ALA A 13 15.51 -24.33 45.53
C ALA A 13 16.26 -24.80 44.29
N GLY A 14 16.84 -26.00 44.36
CA GLY A 14 17.49 -26.67 43.24
C GLY A 14 16.46 -27.09 42.21
N PHE A 15 16.58 -26.55 41.01
CA PHE A 15 15.86 -27.03 39.83
C PHE A 15 16.67 -28.20 39.20
N LEU A 16 16.15 -29.41 39.33
CA LEU A 16 16.56 -30.57 38.51
C LEU A 16 16.03 -30.35 37.09
N LEU A 17 16.93 -30.04 36.16
CA LEU A 17 16.63 -30.08 34.73
C LEU A 17 16.54 -31.56 34.27
N ALA A 18 15.32 -32.01 34.07
CA ALA A 18 15.08 -33.21 33.25
C ALA A 18 15.32 -32.85 31.78
N ALA A 19 16.38 -33.36 31.20
CA ALA A 19 16.66 -33.31 29.78
C ALA A 19 15.65 -34.18 29.02
N ALA A 20 14.55 -33.56 28.52
CA ALA A 20 13.69 -34.21 27.53
C ALA A 20 14.41 -34.15 26.19
N GLY A 21 14.87 -35.34 25.74
CA GLY A 21 15.45 -35.52 24.41
C GLY A 21 14.44 -35.14 23.33
N LEU A 22 14.69 -34.03 22.64
CA LEU A 22 14.00 -33.66 21.41
C LEU A 22 14.45 -34.65 20.32
N ALA A 23 13.60 -35.62 20.01
CA ALA A 23 13.76 -36.43 18.82
C ALA A 23 13.72 -35.52 17.59
N GLN A 24 14.86 -35.36 16.93
CA GLN A 24 14.91 -34.65 15.65
C GLN A 24 14.11 -35.44 14.62
N ALA A 25 13.16 -34.79 13.99
CA ALA A 25 12.46 -35.32 12.84
C ALA A 25 13.48 -35.67 11.73
N PRO A 26 13.31 -36.79 11.03
CA PRO A 26 14.20 -37.14 9.93
C PRO A 26 14.12 -36.06 8.83
N PRO A 27 15.24 -35.74 8.16
CA PRO A 27 15.24 -34.77 7.07
C PRO A 27 14.29 -35.26 5.95
N PRO A 28 13.63 -34.34 5.25
CA PRO A 28 12.74 -34.70 4.15
C PRO A 28 13.52 -35.46 3.08
N ALA A 29 12.92 -36.53 2.59
CA ALA A 29 13.50 -37.38 1.55
C ALA A 29 13.86 -36.52 0.33
N GLN A 30 15.10 -36.58 -0.12
CA GLN A 30 15.55 -35.88 -1.32
C GLN A 30 14.75 -36.38 -2.52
N ALA A 31 14.15 -35.45 -3.26
CA ALA A 31 13.46 -35.76 -4.49
C ALA A 31 14.44 -36.47 -5.48
N PRO A 32 14.00 -37.47 -6.23
CA PRO A 32 14.86 -38.15 -7.19
C PRO A 32 15.43 -37.14 -8.20
N PRO A 33 16.68 -37.30 -8.66
CA PRO A 33 17.29 -36.41 -9.62
C PRO A 33 16.47 -36.41 -10.92
N ARG A 34 16.20 -35.21 -11.44
CA ARG A 34 15.51 -35.07 -12.73
C ARG A 34 16.30 -35.77 -13.82
N PRO A 35 15.63 -36.51 -14.70
CA PRO A 35 16.30 -37.12 -15.85
C PRO A 35 16.97 -36.02 -16.68
N PRO A 36 18.14 -36.26 -17.25
CA PRO A 36 18.86 -35.31 -18.07
C PRO A 36 17.98 -34.89 -19.26
N ARG A 37 17.91 -33.59 -19.53
CA ARG A 37 17.21 -33.06 -20.67
C ARG A 37 17.82 -33.65 -21.94
N PRO A 38 17.05 -34.17 -22.90
CA PRO A 38 17.59 -34.69 -24.17
C PRO A 38 18.45 -33.59 -24.82
N GLN A 39 19.71 -33.90 -25.05
CA GLN A 39 20.55 -33.01 -25.88
C GLN A 39 20.04 -33.08 -27.31
N PRO A 40 19.87 -31.96 -28.02
CA PRO A 40 19.57 -31.97 -29.43
C PRO A 40 20.69 -32.72 -30.14
N ALA A 41 20.32 -33.67 -30.98
CA ALA A 41 21.26 -34.39 -31.81
C ALA A 41 22.12 -33.40 -32.62
N PRO A 42 23.44 -33.65 -32.78
CA PRO A 42 24.27 -32.80 -33.62
C PRO A 42 23.60 -32.66 -34.98
N GLY A 43 23.27 -31.39 -35.32
CA GLY A 43 22.52 -31.07 -36.51
C GLY A 43 23.18 -31.62 -37.75
N ALA A 44 22.46 -32.41 -38.48
CA ALA A 44 22.79 -32.73 -39.86
C ALA A 44 22.91 -31.39 -40.63
N GLN A 45 24.12 -31.03 -41.02
CA GLN A 45 24.37 -29.93 -41.93
C GLN A 45 23.64 -30.25 -43.23
N ARG A 46 22.56 -29.56 -43.48
CA ARG A 46 21.89 -29.61 -44.78
C ARG A 46 22.71 -28.74 -45.70
N GLU A 47 23.53 -29.35 -46.54
CA GLU A 47 24.17 -28.67 -47.64
C GLU A 47 23.10 -28.09 -48.55
N ILE A 48 23.08 -26.77 -48.66
CA ILE A 48 22.30 -26.04 -49.65
C ILE A 48 23.12 -25.95 -50.89
N PRO A 49 22.70 -26.52 -52.00
CA PRO A 49 23.40 -26.40 -53.28
C PRO A 49 23.49 -24.91 -53.66
N GLY A 50 24.72 -24.44 -53.97
CA GLY A 50 24.99 -23.07 -54.39
C GLY A 50 24.24 -22.68 -55.65
N GLY A 51 23.13 -21.97 -55.45
CA GLY A 51 22.45 -21.23 -56.50
C GLY A 51 22.77 -19.75 -56.35
N THR A 52 23.44 -19.16 -57.31
CA THR A 52 23.68 -17.71 -57.40
C THR A 52 22.33 -17.03 -57.55
N ILE A 53 21.83 -16.38 -56.53
CA ILE A 53 20.64 -15.53 -56.62
C ILE A 53 21.05 -14.20 -57.19
N VAL A 54 20.74 -13.99 -58.45
CA VAL A 54 20.83 -12.66 -59.08
C VAL A 54 19.59 -11.87 -58.61
N VAL A 55 19.77 -10.99 -57.64
CA VAL A 55 18.76 -10.04 -57.21
C VAL A 55 18.71 -8.90 -58.23
N ALA A 56 17.67 -8.88 -59.02
CA ALA A 56 17.37 -7.71 -59.86
C ALA A 56 17.01 -6.54 -58.92
N PRO A 57 17.45 -5.31 -59.16
CA PRO A 57 17.04 -4.17 -58.37
C PRO A 57 15.59 -3.84 -58.67
N THR A 58 14.70 -4.30 -57.82
CA THR A 58 13.28 -3.85 -57.85
C THR A 58 13.26 -2.49 -57.15
N THR A 59 13.19 -1.43 -57.92
CA THR A 59 12.93 -0.08 -57.42
C THR A 59 11.45 -0.04 -57.03
N GLU A 60 11.12 -0.55 -55.86
CA GLU A 60 9.81 -0.30 -55.27
C GLU A 60 9.83 1.13 -54.71
N THR A 61 9.16 2.02 -55.43
CA THR A 61 8.81 3.34 -54.89
C THR A 61 7.81 3.11 -53.76
N THR A 62 8.30 2.98 -52.52
CA THR A 62 7.46 2.94 -51.33
C THR A 62 6.81 4.31 -51.20
N THR A 63 5.59 4.46 -51.69
CA THR A 63 4.75 5.62 -51.39
C THR A 63 4.44 5.56 -49.93
N ILE A 64 5.16 6.35 -49.09
CA ILE A 64 4.83 6.52 -47.69
C ILE A 64 3.51 7.26 -47.63
N SER A 65 2.42 6.49 -47.50
CA SER A 65 1.12 7.06 -47.18
C SER A 65 1.25 7.74 -45.82
N PRO A 66 0.84 9.01 -45.65
CA PRO A 66 0.90 9.66 -44.36
C PRO A 66 0.12 8.77 -43.39
N ALA A 67 0.83 8.36 -42.31
CA ALA A 67 0.21 7.54 -41.26
C ALA A 67 -1.03 8.26 -40.79
N ARG A 68 -2.18 7.59 -40.92
CA ARG A 68 -3.44 8.09 -40.37
C ARG A 68 -3.17 8.30 -38.89
N PRO A 69 -3.46 9.50 -38.32
CA PRO A 69 -3.25 9.71 -36.88
C PRO A 69 -4.00 8.60 -36.16
N SER A 70 -3.26 7.88 -35.31
CA SER A 70 -3.87 6.86 -34.45
C SER A 70 -4.94 7.56 -33.62
N PRO A 71 -6.16 7.00 -33.52
CA PRO A 71 -7.17 7.60 -32.67
C PRO A 71 -6.57 7.83 -31.29
N GLU A 72 -6.65 9.04 -30.80
CA GLU A 72 -6.15 9.41 -29.49
C GLU A 72 -6.74 8.46 -28.46
N ALA A 73 -5.89 7.72 -27.76
CA ALA A 73 -6.33 6.74 -26.78
C ALA A 73 -7.19 7.45 -25.73
N ALA A 74 -8.36 6.89 -25.43
CA ALA A 74 -9.21 7.41 -24.38
C ALA A 74 -8.44 7.49 -23.06
N PRO A 75 -8.68 8.54 -22.21
CA PRO A 75 -8.03 8.64 -20.93
C PRO A 75 -8.24 7.37 -20.11
N GLN A 76 -7.16 6.81 -19.59
CA GLN A 76 -7.20 5.59 -18.78
C GLN A 76 -7.35 5.96 -17.31
N PRO A 77 -8.09 5.18 -16.49
CA PRO A 77 -8.10 5.36 -15.03
C PRO A 77 -6.72 5.12 -14.45
N LEU A 78 -6.32 5.94 -13.48
CA LEU A 78 -5.01 5.88 -12.83
C LEU A 78 -4.88 4.75 -11.81
N GLY A 79 -5.97 4.11 -11.45
CA GLY A 79 -6.01 3.02 -10.49
C GLY A 79 -7.30 2.24 -10.59
N TYR A 80 -7.47 1.30 -9.68
CA TYR A 80 -8.67 0.53 -9.49
C TYR A 80 -9.51 1.10 -8.33
N GLU A 81 -10.79 0.82 -8.32
CA GLU A 81 -11.66 1.20 -7.20
C GLU A 81 -11.11 0.65 -5.87
N SER A 82 -10.57 -0.57 -5.88
CA SER A 82 -9.95 -1.20 -4.71
C SER A 82 -8.76 -0.43 -4.13
N ASP A 83 -8.04 0.36 -4.95
CA ASP A 83 -6.88 1.13 -4.49
C ASP A 83 -7.26 2.24 -3.50
N LEU A 84 -8.52 2.70 -3.54
CA LEU A 84 -9.06 3.67 -2.60
C LEU A 84 -10.05 3.04 -1.62
N HIS A 85 -10.98 2.22 -2.13
CA HIS A 85 -12.06 1.64 -1.34
C HIS A 85 -11.60 0.53 -0.38
N CYS A 86 -10.41 -0.03 -0.60
CA CYS A 86 -9.79 -1.02 0.27
C CYS A 86 -8.50 -0.52 0.93
N PHE A 87 -8.19 0.76 0.83
CA PHE A 87 -7.03 1.35 1.49
C PHE A 87 -7.42 2.02 2.80
N GLY A 88 -8.06 3.16 2.73
CA GLY A 88 -8.42 3.96 3.90
C GLY A 88 -8.05 5.43 3.72
N TYR A 89 -7.90 6.14 4.84
CA TYR A 89 -7.58 7.56 4.85
C TYR A 89 -6.82 7.98 6.10
N LEU A 90 -6.20 9.16 6.05
CA LEU A 90 -5.59 9.79 7.21
C LEU A 90 -6.59 10.79 7.82
N GLY A 91 -6.98 10.54 9.06
CA GLY A 91 -7.94 11.35 9.79
C GLY A 91 -7.43 11.84 11.15
N PRO A 92 -8.24 12.59 11.91
CA PRO A 92 -7.91 13.00 13.28
C PRO A 92 -7.60 11.79 14.16
N ALA A 93 -6.76 11.99 15.19
CA ALA A 93 -6.38 10.91 16.12
C ALA A 93 -7.58 10.29 16.85
N ASP A 94 -8.61 11.07 17.07
CA ASP A 94 -9.81 10.80 17.86
C ASP A 94 -11.09 11.03 17.04
N GLU A 95 -11.13 10.60 15.80
CA GLU A 95 -12.33 10.71 14.95
C GLU A 95 -13.52 10.03 15.61
N HIS A 96 -14.65 10.72 15.64
CA HIS A 96 -15.88 10.20 16.22
C HIS A 96 -16.75 9.54 15.16
N PHE A 97 -17.19 8.31 15.46
CA PHE A 97 -18.07 7.53 14.62
C PHE A 97 -19.46 7.40 15.26
N SER A 98 -20.49 7.41 14.44
CA SER A 98 -21.87 7.35 14.90
C SER A 98 -22.31 5.97 15.40
N ALA A 99 -21.69 4.90 14.91
CA ALA A 99 -22.03 3.52 15.25
C ALA A 99 -20.81 2.59 15.13
N GLN A 100 -20.94 1.44 15.76
CA GLN A 100 -19.91 0.41 15.84
C GLN A 100 -20.53 -0.98 15.76
N VAL A 101 -19.86 -1.93 15.17
CA VAL A 101 -20.24 -3.34 15.14
C VAL A 101 -20.15 -3.92 16.55
N ILE A 102 -21.27 -4.47 17.05
CA ILE A 102 -21.39 -5.01 18.41
C ILE A 102 -21.77 -6.49 18.46
N GLY A 103 -22.10 -7.09 17.32
CA GLY A 103 -22.52 -8.49 17.24
C GLY A 103 -22.65 -8.97 15.81
N ALA A 104 -22.93 -10.24 15.66
CA ALA A 104 -23.20 -10.89 14.38
C ALA A 104 -24.31 -11.93 14.53
N GLU A 105 -24.95 -12.30 13.42
CA GLU A 105 -25.94 -13.37 13.38
C GLU A 105 -25.33 -14.74 13.69
N SER A 106 -24.11 -14.97 13.22
CA SER A 106 -23.39 -16.21 13.49
C SER A 106 -23.03 -16.31 14.97
N VAL A 107 -23.56 -17.36 15.63
CA VAL A 107 -23.25 -17.72 17.03
C VAL A 107 -22.03 -18.64 17.14
N ALA A 108 -21.39 -19.00 16.03
CA ALA A 108 -20.15 -19.74 16.05
C ALA A 108 -19.02 -18.85 16.60
N GLU A 109 -17.89 -19.45 17.01
CA GLU A 109 -16.66 -18.74 17.43
C GLU A 109 -15.97 -18.02 16.25
N GLN A 110 -16.76 -17.30 15.45
CA GLN A 110 -16.29 -16.53 14.31
C GLN A 110 -15.84 -15.17 14.82
N ILE A 111 -14.59 -14.84 14.51
CA ILE A 111 -13.98 -13.55 14.88
C ILE A 111 -13.85 -12.62 13.68
N ASP A 112 -13.89 -13.17 12.47
CA ASP A 112 -13.68 -12.47 11.20
C ASP A 112 -14.94 -12.61 10.33
N TYR A 113 -15.42 -11.50 9.82
CA TYR A 113 -16.64 -11.44 9.01
C TYR A 113 -16.32 -10.98 7.59
N MET A 114 -17.01 -11.56 6.64
CA MET A 114 -16.75 -11.38 5.21
C MET A 114 -18.03 -10.90 4.48
N THR A 115 -17.91 -10.77 3.18
CA THR A 115 -19.05 -10.41 2.31
C THR A 115 -20.22 -11.37 2.54
N SER A 116 -21.42 -10.81 2.65
CA SER A 116 -22.71 -11.46 2.94
C SER A 116 -22.97 -11.79 4.41
N ASP A 117 -22.02 -11.58 5.32
CA ASP A 117 -22.29 -11.75 6.75
C ASP A 117 -23.24 -10.66 7.28
N LEU A 118 -24.13 -11.04 8.21
CA LEU A 118 -25.05 -10.14 8.89
C LEU A 118 -24.48 -9.75 10.25
N LEU A 119 -24.30 -8.46 10.45
CA LEU A 119 -23.74 -7.88 11.67
C LEU A 119 -24.74 -6.98 12.37
N TYR A 120 -24.59 -6.81 13.67
CA TYR A 120 -25.40 -5.91 14.50
C TYR A 120 -24.57 -4.71 14.93
N ILE A 121 -25.19 -3.52 14.93
CA ILE A 121 -24.55 -2.25 15.30
C ILE A 121 -25.30 -1.55 16.42
N ASN A 122 -24.59 -0.73 17.20
CA ASN A 122 -25.12 0.09 18.29
C ASN A 122 -25.74 1.42 17.82
N GLY A 123 -26.36 1.44 16.65
CA GLY A 123 -27.05 2.57 16.06
C GLY A 123 -28.41 2.17 15.54
N GLY A 124 -29.43 3.01 15.67
CA GLY A 124 -30.79 2.74 15.22
C GLY A 124 -31.48 3.99 14.69
N TYR A 125 -32.83 3.93 14.54
CA TYR A 125 -33.58 5.09 14.04
C TYR A 125 -33.52 6.29 14.99
N ASP A 126 -33.23 6.10 16.29
CA ASP A 126 -32.98 7.19 17.23
C ASP A 126 -31.76 8.04 16.87
N ARG A 127 -30.86 7.51 16.06
CA ARG A 127 -29.70 8.19 15.49
C ARG A 127 -29.83 8.52 14.00
N GLY A 128 -31.05 8.36 13.46
CA GLY A 128 -31.39 8.72 12.08
C GLY A 128 -31.02 7.67 11.03
N LEU A 129 -30.63 6.44 11.44
CA LEU A 129 -30.36 5.34 10.51
C LEU A 129 -31.65 4.87 9.81
N LYS A 130 -31.51 4.52 8.54
CA LYS A 130 -32.58 4.03 7.69
C LYS A 130 -32.14 2.76 6.95
N VAL A 131 -33.11 1.92 6.63
CA VAL A 131 -32.89 0.78 5.74
C VAL A 131 -32.40 1.28 4.39
N GLY A 132 -31.34 0.66 3.88
CA GLY A 132 -30.68 1.04 2.62
C GLY A 132 -29.53 2.04 2.78
N ASP A 133 -29.30 2.61 3.97
CA ASP A 133 -28.11 3.44 4.21
C ASP A 133 -26.85 2.58 4.02
N GLU A 134 -25.84 3.17 3.36
CA GLU A 134 -24.57 2.52 3.11
C GLU A 134 -23.44 3.13 3.97
N PHE A 135 -22.55 2.26 4.43
CA PHE A 135 -21.45 2.64 5.28
C PHE A 135 -20.12 1.96 4.87
N TRP A 136 -19.04 2.69 5.06
CA TRP A 136 -17.73 2.09 5.22
C TRP A 136 -17.64 1.41 6.58
N LEU A 137 -17.08 0.21 6.60
CA LEU A 137 -16.61 -0.44 7.81
C LEU A 137 -15.14 -0.04 8.02
N VAL A 138 -14.88 0.64 9.12
CA VAL A 138 -13.60 1.32 9.36
C VAL A 138 -12.92 0.77 10.61
N SER A 139 -11.61 0.53 10.51
CA SER A 139 -10.78 0.14 11.65
C SER A 139 -9.68 1.17 11.88
N PRO A 140 -9.60 1.80 13.07
CA PRO A 140 -8.50 2.68 13.40
C PRO A 140 -7.20 1.89 13.51
N GLN A 141 -6.16 2.37 12.84
CA GLN A 141 -4.83 1.81 12.82
C GLN A 141 -3.86 2.70 13.62
N GLN A 142 -2.57 2.58 13.35
CA GLN A 142 -1.53 3.35 14.02
C GLN A 142 -1.58 4.86 13.71
N MET A 143 -0.98 5.63 14.61
CA MET A 143 -0.66 7.03 14.34
C MET A 143 0.39 7.12 13.24
N VAL A 144 0.14 7.98 12.27
CA VAL A 144 1.10 8.30 11.22
C VAL A 144 1.97 9.46 11.69
N VAL A 145 3.28 9.21 11.68
CA VAL A 145 4.28 10.16 12.15
C VAL A 145 5.19 10.52 10.98
N HIS A 146 5.39 11.81 10.78
CA HIS A 146 6.27 12.29 9.72
C HIS A 146 7.69 11.75 9.90
N PRO A 147 8.27 11.05 8.91
CA PRO A 147 9.51 10.29 9.07
C PRO A 147 10.73 11.15 9.47
N THR A 148 10.79 12.40 9.01
CA THR A 148 11.92 13.28 9.27
C THR A 148 11.72 14.15 10.51
N THR A 149 10.53 14.74 10.70
CA THR A 149 10.28 15.71 11.77
C THR A 149 9.78 15.06 13.06
N GLY A 150 9.23 13.86 12.98
CA GLY A 150 8.59 13.17 14.09
C GLY A 150 7.26 13.77 14.54
N LYS A 151 6.71 14.69 13.76
CA LYS A 151 5.40 15.29 14.03
C LYS A 151 4.31 14.25 13.75
N GLU A 152 3.34 14.14 14.64
CA GLU A 152 2.13 13.37 14.41
C GLU A 152 1.27 14.08 13.35
N LEU A 153 0.87 13.33 12.33
CA LEU A 153 0.09 13.83 11.20
C LEU A 153 -1.38 13.45 11.29
N GLY A 154 -1.70 12.41 12.05
CA GLY A 154 -3.04 11.87 12.23
C GLY A 154 -3.01 10.37 12.40
N ARG A 155 -4.19 9.77 12.46
CA ARG A 155 -4.37 8.30 12.53
C ARG A 155 -4.75 7.77 11.17
N PHE A 156 -4.19 6.64 10.79
CA PHE A 156 -4.67 5.91 9.63
C PHE A 156 -5.92 5.13 9.99
N TYR A 157 -6.96 5.29 9.17
CA TYR A 157 -8.23 4.57 9.27
C TYR A 157 -8.38 3.68 8.05
N GLU A 158 -8.35 2.38 8.27
CA GLU A 158 -8.44 1.39 7.20
C GLU A 158 -9.90 1.12 6.84
N TYR A 159 -10.23 1.10 5.55
CA TYR A 159 -11.49 0.58 5.06
C TYR A 159 -11.45 -0.95 5.00
N ARG A 160 -12.20 -1.60 5.89
CA ARG A 160 -12.35 -3.06 5.95
C ARG A 160 -13.34 -3.59 4.92
N GLY A 161 -14.29 -2.75 4.52
CA GLY A 161 -15.33 -3.09 3.58
C GLY A 161 -16.47 -2.11 3.58
N ARG A 162 -17.58 -2.51 2.96
CA ARG A 162 -18.83 -1.77 2.90
C ARG A 162 -19.97 -2.61 3.47
N ALA A 163 -20.98 -1.94 4.03
CA ALA A 163 -22.18 -2.59 4.52
C ALA A 163 -23.40 -1.74 4.21
N VAL A 164 -24.54 -2.41 4.07
CA VAL A 164 -25.86 -1.82 3.84
C VAL A 164 -26.76 -2.15 5.02
N VAL A 165 -27.54 -1.20 5.50
CA VAL A 165 -28.51 -1.40 6.58
C VAL A 165 -29.70 -2.19 6.06
N GLU A 166 -29.99 -3.36 6.65
CA GLU A 166 -31.11 -4.23 6.28
C GLU A 166 -32.35 -4.03 7.19
N SER A 167 -32.13 -3.84 8.50
CA SER A 167 -33.20 -3.55 9.42
C SER A 167 -32.77 -2.56 10.47
N VAL A 168 -33.72 -1.82 11.02
CA VAL A 168 -33.47 -0.77 12.00
C VAL A 168 -34.45 -0.87 13.15
N GLU A 169 -33.91 -0.94 14.36
CA GLU A 169 -34.61 -0.89 15.64
C GLU A 169 -34.32 0.48 16.31
N PRO A 170 -34.95 0.81 17.47
CA PRO A 170 -34.70 2.10 18.11
C PRO A 170 -33.21 2.44 18.32
N ARG A 171 -32.42 1.51 18.84
CA ARG A 171 -31.03 1.72 19.25
C ARG A 171 -30.05 0.75 18.62
N THR A 172 -30.51 -0.16 17.79
CA THR A 172 -29.70 -1.14 17.08
C THR A 172 -30.15 -1.25 15.63
N ALA A 173 -29.29 -1.72 14.76
CA ALA A 173 -29.64 -2.09 13.39
C ALA A 173 -28.88 -3.34 12.97
N SER A 174 -29.42 -4.05 11.99
CA SER A 174 -28.65 -5.07 11.29
C SER A 174 -28.10 -4.50 9.98
N ILE A 175 -26.88 -4.84 9.70
CA ILE A 175 -26.18 -4.45 8.48
C ILE A 175 -25.65 -5.70 7.79
N ARG A 176 -25.74 -5.73 6.46
CA ARG A 176 -25.11 -6.78 5.66
C ARG A 176 -23.82 -6.27 5.03
N VAL A 177 -22.75 -7.02 5.18
CA VAL A 177 -21.49 -6.72 4.50
C VAL A 177 -21.67 -6.89 3.00
N SER A 178 -21.73 -5.79 2.26
CA SER A 178 -21.92 -5.78 0.80
C SER A 178 -20.63 -6.04 0.03
N GLY A 179 -19.49 -5.79 0.65
CA GLY A 179 -18.17 -6.06 0.08
C GLY A 179 -17.10 -5.94 1.16
N ALA A 180 -16.32 -6.99 1.35
CA ALA A 180 -15.19 -7.01 2.28
C ALA A 180 -13.88 -6.86 1.50
N CYS A 181 -13.01 -5.97 1.95
CA CYS A 181 -11.64 -5.80 1.46
C CYS A 181 -10.65 -6.67 2.23
N THR A 182 -10.93 -6.84 3.49
CA THR A 182 -10.24 -7.69 4.45
C THR A 182 -11.29 -8.14 5.47
N ASP A 183 -10.88 -8.93 6.44
CA ASP A 183 -11.73 -9.36 7.54
C ASP A 183 -12.36 -8.16 8.28
N VAL A 184 -13.66 -8.17 8.43
CA VAL A 184 -14.39 -7.25 9.30
C VAL A 184 -14.41 -7.84 10.70
N VAL A 185 -14.06 -7.06 11.70
CA VAL A 185 -13.96 -7.51 13.09
C VAL A 185 -14.97 -6.81 13.97
N MET A 186 -15.30 -7.43 15.11
CA MET A 186 -16.06 -6.76 16.17
C MET A 186 -15.38 -5.46 16.56
N GLY A 187 -16.18 -4.42 16.80
CA GLY A 187 -15.65 -3.10 17.10
C GLY A 187 -15.30 -2.25 15.88
N SER A 188 -15.44 -2.75 14.66
CA SER A 188 -15.33 -1.92 13.47
C SER A 188 -16.36 -0.79 13.51
N TYR A 189 -15.93 0.42 13.16
CA TYR A 189 -16.77 1.60 13.15
C TYR A 189 -17.47 1.78 11.81
N LEU A 190 -18.57 2.54 11.82
CA LEU A 190 -19.32 2.90 10.64
C LEU A 190 -19.10 4.36 10.28
N LYS A 191 -18.68 4.61 9.04
CA LYS A 191 -18.57 5.92 8.41
C LYS A 191 -19.51 5.96 7.21
N PRO A 192 -20.33 7.00 7.02
CA PRO A 192 -21.20 7.11 5.84
C PRO A 192 -20.41 6.83 4.56
N PHE A 193 -21.00 6.03 3.67
CA PHE A 193 -20.37 5.69 2.41
C PHE A 193 -20.46 6.88 1.43
N GLU A 194 -19.34 7.33 0.96
CA GLU A 194 -19.21 8.29 -0.12
C GLU A 194 -18.31 7.68 -1.18
N PRO A 195 -18.77 7.53 -2.43
CA PRO A 195 -17.94 6.97 -3.48
C PRO A 195 -16.79 7.92 -3.80
N ILE A 196 -15.56 7.38 -3.85
CA ILE A 196 -14.36 8.12 -4.21
C ILE A 196 -14.05 7.82 -5.68
N PRO A 197 -14.22 8.77 -6.60
CA PRO A 197 -13.99 8.53 -8.02
C PRO A 197 -12.49 8.33 -8.30
N ILE A 198 -12.19 7.36 -9.17
CA ILE A 198 -10.82 7.16 -9.67
C ILE A 198 -10.53 8.22 -10.75
N PRO A 199 -9.47 9.04 -10.58
CA PRO A 199 -9.11 10.04 -11.57
C PRO A 199 -8.61 9.40 -12.87
N LEU A 200 -8.81 10.09 -13.97
CA LEU A 200 -8.27 9.69 -15.26
C LEU A 200 -6.85 10.25 -15.44
N ALA A 201 -6.02 9.47 -16.15
CA ALA A 201 -4.66 9.89 -16.45
C ALA A 201 -4.65 11.21 -17.21
N ARG A 202 -3.91 12.19 -16.71
CA ARG A 202 -3.54 13.39 -17.45
C ARG A 202 -2.40 13.05 -18.43
N LYS A 203 -2.31 13.77 -19.54
CA LYS A 203 -1.21 13.61 -20.49
C LYS A 203 0.07 14.25 -19.94
N THR A 204 0.67 13.61 -18.97
CA THR A 204 1.97 14.02 -18.43
C THR A 204 3.01 13.03 -18.94
N PRO A 205 4.10 13.46 -19.57
CA PRO A 205 5.15 12.54 -20.01
C PRO A 205 5.72 11.80 -18.78
N PRO A 206 6.07 10.51 -18.90
CA PRO A 206 6.68 9.77 -17.81
C PRO A 206 7.99 10.45 -17.37
N ALA A 207 8.31 10.35 -16.08
CA ALA A 207 9.60 10.81 -15.58
C ALA A 207 10.71 9.89 -16.06
N VAL A 208 11.86 10.47 -16.40
CA VAL A 208 13.02 9.72 -16.85
C VAL A 208 14.16 9.89 -15.84
N ALA A 209 14.91 8.81 -15.63
CA ALA A 209 16.10 8.86 -14.78
C ALA A 209 17.08 9.92 -15.32
N GLY A 210 17.44 10.89 -14.46
CA GLY A 210 18.31 12.01 -14.83
C GLY A 210 17.57 13.31 -15.12
N ASP A 211 16.24 13.32 -15.13
CA ASP A 211 15.46 14.56 -15.25
C ASP A 211 15.86 15.55 -14.14
N PRO A 212 16.01 16.84 -14.49
CA PRO A 212 16.28 17.87 -13.50
C PRO A 212 15.08 18.03 -12.54
N PRO A 213 15.29 18.56 -11.34
CA PRO A 213 14.19 18.93 -10.46
C PRO A 213 13.19 19.85 -11.18
N SER A 214 11.89 19.60 -10.99
CA SER A 214 10.83 20.45 -11.56
C SER A 214 10.82 21.84 -10.93
N GLY A 215 11.34 21.94 -9.71
CA GLY A 215 11.31 23.16 -8.91
C GLY A 215 9.94 23.45 -8.28
N LYS A 216 8.99 22.52 -8.43
CA LYS A 216 7.65 22.63 -7.84
C LYS A 216 7.65 22.13 -6.40
N VAL A 217 6.46 21.99 -5.83
CA VAL A 217 6.26 21.53 -4.45
C VAL A 217 6.87 20.13 -4.23
N ARG A 218 7.43 19.95 -3.04
CA ARG A 218 8.09 18.72 -2.61
C ARG A 218 7.53 18.24 -1.29
N GLY A 219 7.49 16.94 -1.14
CA GLY A 219 7.07 16.28 0.07
C GLY A 219 7.78 14.94 0.25
N ARG A 220 7.17 14.09 1.06
CA ARG A 220 7.68 12.76 1.39
C ARG A 220 6.59 11.72 1.42
N ILE A 221 6.98 10.48 1.21
CA ILE A 221 6.15 9.33 1.52
C ILE A 221 6.10 9.18 3.03
N ILE A 222 4.89 9.24 3.61
CA ILE A 222 4.69 9.19 5.06
C ILE A 222 4.08 7.88 5.55
N TYR A 223 3.44 7.13 4.67
CA TYR A 223 2.76 5.91 5.04
C TYR A 223 2.66 4.92 3.88
N THR A 224 2.77 3.65 4.22
CA THR A 224 2.47 2.50 3.38
C THR A 224 1.55 1.56 4.15
N ARG A 225 0.67 0.85 3.48
CA ARG A 225 -0.26 -0.09 4.12
C ARG A 225 0.50 -1.17 4.90
N ASP A 226 -0.07 -1.59 6.03
CA ASP A 226 0.39 -2.70 6.87
C ASP A 226 1.84 -2.57 7.40
N GLY A 227 2.37 -1.35 7.44
CA GLY A 227 3.73 -1.10 7.89
C GLY A 227 4.81 -1.70 6.97
N ILE A 228 4.47 -1.98 5.72
CA ILE A 228 5.43 -2.44 4.71
C ILE A 228 6.52 -1.39 4.55
N VAL A 229 7.76 -1.79 4.80
CA VAL A 229 8.90 -0.86 4.80
C VAL A 229 9.26 -0.41 3.38
N ALA A 230 9.10 -1.29 2.40
CA ALA A 230 9.47 -1.03 1.02
C ALA A 230 8.37 -1.51 0.05
N VAL A 231 8.03 -0.67 -0.90
CA VAL A 231 6.99 -0.89 -1.89
C VAL A 231 7.54 -0.75 -3.31
N GLY A 232 6.80 -1.24 -4.27
CA GLY A 232 7.07 -1.11 -5.70
C GLY A 232 5.84 -0.65 -6.45
N ALA A 233 5.82 -0.84 -7.77
CA ALA A 233 4.68 -0.53 -8.60
C ALA A 233 3.39 -1.20 -8.07
N ASP A 234 2.27 -0.56 -8.34
CA ASP A 234 0.92 -0.97 -7.96
C ASP A 234 0.58 -0.85 -6.46
N HIS A 235 1.52 -0.49 -5.59
CA HIS A 235 1.23 -0.23 -4.20
C HIS A 235 0.64 1.16 -3.99
N THR A 236 -0.27 1.25 -3.02
CA THR A 236 -0.87 2.51 -2.58
C THR A 236 -0.08 3.07 -1.39
N ILE A 237 0.21 4.36 -1.44
CA ILE A 237 0.99 5.09 -0.45
C ILE A 237 0.31 6.40 -0.06
N ILE A 238 0.74 7.01 1.06
CA ILE A 238 0.35 8.37 1.43
C ILE A 238 1.59 9.26 1.40
N VAL A 239 1.41 10.46 0.83
CA VAL A 239 2.40 11.53 0.82
C VAL A 239 1.91 12.70 1.67
N ASP A 240 2.83 13.53 2.20
CA ASP A 240 2.56 14.71 3.02
C ASP A 240 2.31 15.98 2.18
N LEU A 241 1.74 15.81 1.02
CA LEU A 241 1.30 16.90 0.12
C LEU A 241 -0.20 16.75 -0.11
N GLY A 242 -0.93 17.88 -0.08
CA GLY A 242 -2.37 17.87 -0.24
C GLY A 242 -2.91 19.08 -0.99
N TYR A 243 -4.20 19.38 -0.84
CA TYR A 243 -4.83 20.55 -1.44
C TYR A 243 -4.16 21.86 -1.02
N ALA A 244 -3.70 21.95 0.23
CA ALA A 244 -2.98 23.12 0.73
C ALA A 244 -1.67 23.37 -0.03
N ASP A 245 -1.12 22.37 -0.66
CA ASP A 245 0.13 22.43 -1.44
C ASP A 245 -0.12 22.51 -2.95
N GLY A 246 -1.39 22.59 -3.36
CA GLY A 246 -1.81 22.66 -4.76
C GLY A 246 -1.80 21.33 -5.50
N ILE A 247 -1.87 20.20 -4.77
CA ILE A 247 -2.00 18.87 -5.36
C ILE A 247 -3.46 18.57 -5.69
N GLU A 248 -3.68 17.97 -6.85
CA GLU A 248 -5.00 17.55 -7.31
C GLU A 248 -5.02 16.06 -7.70
N PRO A 249 -6.20 15.39 -7.60
CA PRO A 249 -6.35 14.05 -8.16
C PRO A 249 -5.99 14.03 -9.64
N GLY A 250 -5.19 13.04 -10.05
CA GLY A 250 -4.67 12.95 -11.42
C GLY A 250 -3.27 13.54 -11.62
N ASP A 251 -2.69 14.18 -10.62
CA ASP A 251 -1.30 14.63 -10.67
C ASP A 251 -0.33 13.46 -10.55
N PHE A 252 0.88 13.68 -11.05
CA PHE A 252 1.99 12.75 -10.91
C PHE A 252 3.12 13.38 -10.11
N LEU A 253 3.68 12.60 -9.18
CA LEU A 253 4.87 13.00 -8.44
C LEU A 253 6.03 12.09 -8.80
N THR A 254 7.20 12.67 -9.02
CA THR A 254 8.46 11.94 -9.17
C THR A 254 8.96 11.50 -7.80
N ILE A 255 9.27 10.22 -7.63
CA ILE A 255 9.84 9.68 -6.38
C ILE A 255 11.35 9.60 -6.54
N TYR A 256 12.08 10.14 -5.57
CA TYR A 256 13.56 10.16 -5.60
C TYR A 256 14.17 10.09 -4.21
N ARG A 257 15.47 9.84 -4.16
CA ARG A 257 16.27 9.76 -2.94
C ARG A 257 17.67 10.29 -3.20
N TYR A 258 18.26 10.92 -2.20
CA TYR A 258 19.70 11.23 -2.24
C TYR A 258 20.49 10.08 -1.63
N ALA A 259 21.50 9.58 -2.35
CA ALA A 259 22.32 8.44 -1.90
C ALA A 259 23.48 8.89 -0.99
N ILE A 260 23.17 9.63 0.09
CA ILE A 260 24.22 10.20 0.97
C ILE A 260 24.47 9.33 2.19
N GLY A 261 23.47 8.64 2.63
CA GLY A 261 23.49 7.83 3.83
C GLY A 261 22.10 7.77 4.47
N ARG A 262 21.96 6.81 5.34
CA ARG A 262 20.71 6.59 6.05
C ARG A 262 21.01 6.36 7.51
N GLU A 263 20.22 6.97 8.36
CA GLU A 263 20.18 6.68 9.77
C GLU A 263 18.99 5.79 10.09
N TYR A 264 19.23 4.72 10.84
CA TYR A 264 18.17 3.84 11.31
C TYR A 264 17.51 4.45 12.53
N GLY A 265 16.25 4.83 12.41
CA GLY A 265 15.45 5.37 13.49
C GLY A 265 14.49 4.33 14.07
N ILE A 266 14.36 4.31 15.38
CA ILE A 266 13.32 3.55 16.10
C ILE A 266 12.42 4.56 16.80
N ARG A 267 11.12 4.49 16.48
CA ARG A 267 10.08 5.29 17.15
C ARG A 267 8.95 4.39 17.62
N PRO A 268 8.02 4.86 18.45
CA PRO A 268 6.88 4.06 18.92
C PRO A 268 6.05 3.41 17.82
N VAL A 269 6.07 3.95 16.61
CA VAL A 269 5.36 3.45 15.43
C VAL A 269 6.19 2.53 14.53
N GLY A 270 7.39 2.13 14.93
CA GLY A 270 8.22 1.18 14.19
C GLY A 270 9.60 1.70 13.79
N ALA A 271 10.32 0.85 13.08
CA ALA A 271 11.65 1.16 12.55
C ALA A 271 11.52 1.77 11.14
N TYR A 272 12.32 2.78 10.87
CA TYR A 272 12.34 3.45 9.55
C TYR A 272 13.73 3.97 9.25
N TRP A 273 13.98 4.21 7.97
CA TRP A 273 15.22 4.82 7.51
C TRP A 273 15.02 6.33 7.31
N VAL A 274 15.90 7.12 7.87
CA VAL A 274 15.93 8.57 7.64
C VAL A 274 17.04 8.88 6.65
N ASN A 275 16.70 9.54 5.56
CA ASN A 275 17.68 10.05 4.63
C ASN A 275 18.40 11.25 5.26
N LEU A 276 19.71 11.18 5.34
CA LEU A 276 20.52 12.28 5.85
C LEU A 276 20.57 13.42 4.81
N PRO A 277 20.52 14.69 5.22
CA PRO A 277 20.73 15.79 4.30
C PRO A 277 22.17 15.81 3.76
N PRO A 278 22.40 16.35 2.54
CA PRO A 278 23.75 16.55 2.03
C PRO A 278 24.56 17.46 2.94
N PRO A 279 25.87 17.21 3.10
CA PRO A 279 26.75 18.14 3.77
C PRO A 279 26.70 19.54 3.11
N PRO A 280 26.86 20.63 3.88
CA PRO A 280 26.86 21.98 3.32
C PRO A 280 27.85 22.13 2.17
N GLY A 281 27.41 22.72 1.06
CA GLY A 281 28.25 22.99 -0.12
C GLY A 281 28.49 21.77 -1.02
N VAL A 282 27.89 20.61 -0.73
CA VAL A 282 27.98 19.42 -1.57
C VAL A 282 26.65 19.21 -2.31
N THR A 283 26.73 19.18 -3.63
CA THR A 283 25.59 18.81 -4.48
C THR A 283 25.66 17.33 -4.80
N ILE A 284 24.66 16.58 -4.34
CA ILE A 284 24.57 15.15 -4.62
C ILE A 284 23.43 14.92 -5.61
N PRO A 285 23.66 14.13 -6.67
CA PRO A 285 22.63 13.78 -7.62
C PRO A 285 21.50 12.99 -6.91
N ARG A 286 20.28 13.33 -7.24
CA ARG A 286 19.12 12.55 -6.81
C ARG A 286 19.05 11.23 -7.58
N THR A 287 18.74 10.16 -6.89
CA THR A 287 18.46 8.86 -7.50
C THR A 287 16.98 8.78 -7.77
N TYR A 288 16.58 8.66 -9.02
CA TYR A 288 15.20 8.40 -9.41
C TYR A 288 14.78 6.99 -8.97
N LEU A 289 13.64 6.88 -8.30
CA LEU A 289 13.12 5.62 -7.79
C LEU A 289 11.87 5.16 -8.55
N GLY A 290 11.02 6.09 -8.95
CA GLY A 290 9.78 5.78 -9.59
C GLY A 290 8.84 6.99 -9.68
N GLU A 291 7.58 6.72 -9.91
CA GLU A 291 6.53 7.70 -10.06
C GLU A 291 5.27 7.27 -9.30
N VAL A 292 4.55 8.22 -8.76
CA VAL A 292 3.25 7.99 -8.11
C VAL A 292 2.18 8.84 -8.75
N ALA A 293 1.06 8.23 -9.09
CA ALA A 293 -0.15 8.88 -9.57
C ALA A 293 -1.08 9.17 -8.39
N ILE A 294 -1.50 10.41 -8.22
CA ILE A 294 -2.37 10.82 -7.13
C ILE A 294 -3.81 10.42 -7.42
N LEU A 295 -4.41 9.63 -6.54
CA LEU A 295 -5.77 9.12 -6.65
C LEU A 295 -6.78 9.95 -5.84
N ALA A 296 -6.43 10.30 -4.60
CA ALA A 296 -7.28 11.09 -3.72
C ALA A 296 -6.44 12.07 -2.90
N VAL A 297 -7.03 13.21 -2.54
CA VAL A 297 -6.30 14.29 -1.88
C VAL A 297 -7.08 14.75 -0.66
N GLY A 298 -6.40 14.84 0.49
CA GLY A 298 -6.84 15.53 1.70
C GLY A 298 -6.24 16.92 1.80
N ASP A 299 -6.44 17.60 2.93
CA ASP A 299 -5.94 18.95 3.14
C ASP A 299 -4.41 19.04 2.99
N ARG A 300 -3.68 18.17 3.69
CA ARG A 300 -2.20 18.12 3.76
C ARG A 300 -1.61 16.74 3.50
N TRP A 301 -2.33 15.90 2.85
CA TRP A 301 -1.89 14.57 2.47
C TRP A 301 -2.61 14.13 1.20
N ALA A 302 -2.01 13.21 0.49
CA ALA A 302 -2.66 12.59 -0.66
C ALA A 302 -2.38 11.10 -0.70
N ILE A 303 -3.34 10.36 -1.23
CA ILE A 303 -3.21 8.93 -1.54
C ILE A 303 -2.82 8.82 -3.00
N GLY A 304 -1.75 8.09 -3.26
CA GLY A 304 -1.29 7.80 -4.61
C GLY A 304 -0.99 6.33 -4.80
N ARG A 305 -1.11 5.89 -6.05
CA ARG A 305 -0.69 4.56 -6.50
C ARG A 305 0.65 4.71 -7.22
N VAL A 306 1.63 3.92 -6.81
CA VAL A 306 2.93 3.87 -7.49
C VAL A 306 2.70 3.36 -8.91
N SER A 307 2.81 4.25 -9.89
CA SER A 307 2.59 3.93 -11.31
C SER A 307 3.78 3.25 -11.94
N ASP A 308 4.98 3.57 -11.46
CA ASP A 308 6.24 2.99 -11.94
C ASP A 308 7.27 2.91 -10.81
N SER A 309 8.11 1.87 -10.80
CA SER A 309 9.13 1.64 -9.79
C SER A 309 10.36 0.97 -10.40
N TYR A 310 11.46 1.69 -10.42
CA TYR A 310 12.77 1.18 -10.86
C TYR A 310 13.62 0.65 -9.72
N ARG A 311 13.31 1.07 -8.49
CA ARG A 311 14.01 0.67 -7.26
C ARG A 311 13.02 0.59 -6.12
N LEU A 312 13.40 -0.04 -5.02
CA LEU A 312 12.61 -0.07 -3.80
C LEU A 312 12.31 1.34 -3.31
N ILE A 313 11.03 1.61 -3.09
CA ILE A 313 10.49 2.86 -2.57
C ILE A 313 10.16 2.63 -1.10
N GLU A 314 10.52 3.56 -0.25
CA GLU A 314 10.39 3.43 1.20
C GLU A 314 9.73 4.66 1.81
N VAL A 315 9.13 4.49 2.99
CA VAL A 315 8.65 5.61 3.80
C VAL A 315 9.83 6.54 4.10
N GLY A 316 9.66 7.84 3.84
CA GLY A 316 10.69 8.85 3.96
C GLY A 316 11.36 9.25 2.64
N ASP A 317 11.13 8.53 1.55
CA ASP A 317 11.56 8.97 0.23
C ASP A 317 10.89 10.26 -0.18
N GLU A 318 11.60 11.06 -0.94
CA GLU A 318 11.14 12.37 -1.38
C GLU A 318 10.25 12.25 -2.62
N VAL A 319 9.26 13.11 -2.71
CA VAL A 319 8.39 13.25 -3.86
C VAL A 319 8.38 14.70 -4.35
N GLU A 320 8.23 14.92 -5.64
CA GLU A 320 8.18 16.23 -6.26
C GLU A 320 7.11 16.25 -7.36
N LEU A 321 6.25 17.27 -7.35
CA LEU A 321 5.23 17.46 -8.40
C LEU A 321 5.90 17.65 -9.76
N LYS A 322 5.37 16.96 -10.78
CA LYS A 322 5.85 17.03 -12.17
C LYS A 322 5.37 18.26 -12.91
#